data_ef617971cb0b3b2234cfa952daa06812
#
_entry.id   ef617971cb0b3b2234cfa952daa06812
#
_cell.length_a   1.000
_cell.length_b   1.000
_cell.length_c   1.000
_cell.angle_alpha   90.00
_cell.angle_beta   90.00
_cell.angle_gamma   90.00
#
_symmetry.space_group_name_H-M   'P 1'
#
loop_
_entity.id
_entity.type
_entity.pdbx_description
1 polymer ?
#
loop_
_entity_poly.entity_id
_entity_poly.type
_entity_poly.pdbx_seq_one_letter_code
_entity_poly.pdbx_strand_id
1 'polypeptide(L)'
;RIFVDRCLELHLQGKLDVPTAAMLKYWTTDMQCKVLDECVQLHGGYGYMWEYPIARAWADSRVQRIYAGTNEIMKEIISRSL
;
A
#
# COMPACT_ATOMS: atom_id res chain seq x y z
N ARG A 1 -11.15 -3.20 2.80
CA ARG A 1 -11.77 -3.59 1.51
C ARG A 1 -12.88 -2.65 1.07
N ILE A 2 -13.74 -2.24 1.98
CA ILE A 2 -14.84 -1.32 1.65
C ILE A 2 -14.32 -0.03 1.03
N PHE A 3 -13.27 0.55 1.60
CA PHE A 3 -12.66 1.77 1.07
C PHE A 3 -12.09 1.57 -0.34
N VAL A 4 -11.39 0.45 -0.56
CA VAL A 4 -10.83 0.12 -1.88
C VAL A 4 -11.96 -0.05 -2.91
N ASP A 5 -12.99 -0.80 -2.55
CA ASP A 5 -14.12 -1.03 -3.44
C ASP A 5 -14.84 0.27 -3.79
N ARG A 6 -15.01 1.18 -2.82
CA ARG A 6 -15.62 2.49 -3.07
C ARG A 6 -14.76 3.35 -3.99
N CYS A 7 -13.44 3.31 -3.82
CA CYS A 7 -12.52 4.04 -4.69
C CYS A 7 -12.58 3.51 -6.13
N LEU A 8 -12.68 2.19 -6.30
CA LEU A 8 -12.83 1.59 -7.63
C LEU A 8 -14.11 2.06 -8.31
N GLU A 9 -15.23 2.08 -7.58
CA GLU A 9 -16.49 2.60 -8.12
C GLU A 9 -16.36 4.05 -8.57
N LEU A 10 -15.75 4.90 -7.73
CA LEU A 10 -15.55 6.32 -8.04
C LEU A 10 -14.63 6.49 -9.26
N HIS A 11 -13.58 5.68 -9.35
CA HIS A 11 -12.66 5.73 -10.49
C HIS A 11 -13.37 5.37 -11.79
N LEU A 12 -14.19 4.31 -11.78
CA LEU A 12 -14.95 3.89 -12.95
C LEU A 12 -15.95 4.96 -13.40
N GLN A 13 -16.45 5.77 -12.48
CA GLN A 13 -17.37 6.88 -12.77
C GLN A 13 -16.62 8.17 -13.12
N GLY A 14 -15.29 8.19 -13.07
CA GLY A 14 -14.49 9.39 -13.28
C GLY A 14 -14.61 10.42 -12.17
N LYS A 15 -15.01 9.98 -10.97
CA LYS A 15 -15.27 10.87 -9.82
C LYS A 15 -14.24 10.75 -8.68
N LEU A 16 -13.22 9.90 -8.86
CA LEU A 16 -12.19 9.75 -7.83
C LEU A 16 -11.31 11.01 -7.82
N ASP A 17 -11.32 11.73 -6.71
CA ASP A 17 -10.52 12.94 -6.56
C ASP A 17 -9.08 12.62 -6.11
N VAL A 18 -8.19 13.59 -6.27
CA VAL A 18 -6.77 13.40 -5.96
C VAL A 18 -6.53 13.11 -4.48
N PRO A 19 -7.13 13.85 -3.52
CA PRO A 19 -6.91 13.52 -2.11
C PRO A 19 -7.36 12.11 -1.73
N THR A 20 -8.49 11.64 -2.26
CA THR A 20 -9.00 10.29 -1.98
C THR A 20 -8.08 9.24 -2.59
N ALA A 21 -7.59 9.46 -3.82
CA ALA A 21 -6.61 8.57 -4.44
C ALA A 21 -5.31 8.51 -3.62
N ALA A 22 -4.87 9.65 -3.08
CA ALA A 22 -3.69 9.71 -2.22
C ALA A 22 -3.90 8.94 -0.92
N MET A 23 -5.08 9.02 -0.31
CA MET A 23 -5.44 8.23 0.87
C MET A 23 -5.40 6.74 0.56
N LEU A 24 -5.95 6.34 -0.58
CA LEU A 24 -5.97 4.95 -1.01
C LEU A 24 -4.54 4.41 -1.16
N LYS A 25 -3.70 5.11 -1.89
CA LYS A 25 -2.30 4.71 -2.13
C LYS A 25 -1.53 4.61 -0.82
N TYR A 26 -1.59 5.63 0.01
CA TYR A 26 -0.88 5.68 1.28
C TYR A 26 -1.31 4.56 2.22
N TRP A 27 -2.62 4.41 2.43
CA TRP A 27 -3.12 3.46 3.43
C TRP A 27 -2.92 2.00 2.99
N THR A 28 -3.21 1.69 1.71
CA THR A 28 -3.11 0.31 1.23
C THR A 28 -1.67 -0.17 1.16
N THR A 29 -0.73 0.69 0.71
CA THR A 29 0.68 0.28 0.62
C THR A 29 1.32 0.14 2.00
N ASP A 30 1.00 1.01 2.96
CA ASP A 30 1.46 0.87 4.33
C ASP A 30 0.90 -0.42 4.97
N MET A 31 -0.38 -0.70 4.78
CA MET A 31 -1.02 -1.90 5.29
C MET A 31 -0.41 -3.15 4.67
N GLN A 32 -0.19 -3.15 3.35
CA GLN A 32 0.43 -4.27 2.65
C GLN A 32 1.81 -4.59 3.23
N CYS A 33 2.66 -3.57 3.39
CA CYS A 33 3.99 -3.77 3.95
C CYS A 33 3.92 -4.32 5.38
N LYS A 34 3.01 -3.80 6.19
CA LYS A 34 2.83 -4.26 7.57
C LYS A 34 2.39 -5.72 7.61
N VAL A 35 1.41 -6.09 6.80
CA VAL A 35 0.90 -7.47 6.75
C VAL A 35 1.99 -8.43 6.28
N LEU A 36 2.73 -8.06 5.23
CA LEU A 36 3.81 -8.91 4.71
C LEU A 36 4.93 -9.07 5.71
N ASP A 37 5.27 -8.01 6.46
CA ASP A 37 6.28 -8.09 7.50
C ASP A 37 5.86 -9.08 8.60
N GLU A 38 4.61 -9.02 9.04
CA GLU A 38 4.06 -9.98 10.02
C GLU A 38 4.07 -11.40 9.46
N CYS A 39 3.77 -11.58 8.18
CA CYS A 39 3.78 -12.89 7.53
C CYS A 39 5.21 -13.47 7.49
N VAL A 40 6.21 -12.65 7.20
CA VAL A 40 7.62 -13.09 7.27
C VAL A 40 7.93 -13.59 8.68
N GLN A 41 7.51 -12.87 9.70
CA GLN A 41 7.74 -13.24 11.09
C GLN A 41 7.09 -14.60 11.40
N LEU A 42 5.87 -14.83 10.92
CA LEU A 42 5.15 -16.09 11.14
C LEU A 42 5.83 -17.28 10.45
N HIS A 43 6.52 -17.05 9.35
CA HIS A 43 7.28 -18.11 8.67
C HIS A 43 8.60 -18.46 9.38
N GLY A 44 9.03 -17.62 10.32
CA GLY A 44 10.31 -17.81 10.99
C GLY A 44 11.47 -17.70 10.02
N GLY A 45 12.50 -18.51 10.19
CA GLY A 45 13.69 -18.49 9.34
C GLY A 45 13.39 -18.70 7.86
N TYR A 46 12.38 -19.49 7.55
CA TYR A 46 11.97 -19.73 6.17
C TYR A 46 11.45 -18.45 5.50
N GLY A 47 10.87 -17.54 6.26
CA GLY A 47 10.40 -16.26 5.74
C GLY A 47 11.51 -15.36 5.23
N TYR A 48 12.75 -15.60 5.63
CA TYR A 48 13.92 -14.84 5.19
C TYR A 48 14.66 -15.55 4.04
N MET A 49 14.19 -16.72 3.60
CA MET A 49 14.80 -17.48 2.52
C MET A 49 14.15 -17.12 1.19
N TRP A 50 14.98 -16.74 0.20
CA TRP A 50 14.52 -16.26 -1.09
C TRP A 50 13.69 -17.30 -1.87
N GLU A 51 13.84 -18.56 -1.57
CA GLU A 51 13.09 -19.65 -2.19
C GLU A 51 11.61 -19.61 -1.85
N TYR A 52 11.23 -18.96 -0.75
CA TYR A 52 9.84 -18.87 -0.32
C TYR A 52 9.19 -17.59 -0.89
N PRO A 53 7.97 -17.70 -1.44
CA PRO A 53 7.30 -16.55 -2.04
C PRO A 53 7.13 -15.36 -1.10
N ILE A 54 6.97 -15.60 0.21
CA ILE A 54 6.78 -14.52 1.18
C ILE A 54 8.01 -13.60 1.26
N ALA A 55 9.22 -14.15 1.16
CA ALA A 55 10.43 -13.35 1.18
C ALA A 55 10.48 -12.38 -0.01
N ARG A 56 10.12 -12.89 -1.19
CA ARG A 56 10.08 -12.09 -2.41
C ARG A 56 8.96 -11.04 -2.37
N ALA A 57 7.79 -11.43 -1.88
CA ALA A 57 6.67 -10.50 -1.73
C ALA A 57 7.01 -9.37 -0.76
N TRP A 58 7.66 -9.70 0.36
CA TRP A 58 8.10 -8.70 1.35
C TRP A 58 9.08 -7.72 0.74
N ALA A 59 10.08 -8.21 0.00
CA ALA A 59 11.08 -7.36 -0.64
C ALA A 59 10.46 -6.48 -1.73
N ASP A 60 9.62 -7.06 -2.57
CA ASP A 60 9.02 -6.36 -3.71
C ASP A 60 8.00 -5.30 -3.27
N SER A 61 7.30 -5.52 -2.18
CA SER A 61 6.28 -4.59 -1.71
C SER A 61 6.87 -3.31 -1.11
N ARG A 62 8.12 -3.33 -0.67
CA ARG A 62 8.73 -2.20 0.06
C ARG A 62 8.77 -0.93 -0.79
N VAL A 63 9.04 -1.06 -2.08
CA VAL A 63 9.14 0.07 -2.99
C VAL A 63 7.78 0.74 -3.27
N GLN A 64 6.68 0.03 -3.02
CA GLN A 64 5.34 0.55 -3.29
C GLN A 64 4.99 1.76 -2.43
N ARG A 65 5.68 1.93 -1.29
CA ARG A 65 5.51 3.10 -0.43
C ARG A 65 6.33 4.31 -0.91
N ILE A 66 7.17 4.11 -1.91
CA ILE A 66 8.15 5.09 -2.36
C ILE A 66 7.80 5.63 -3.75
N TYR A 67 7.54 4.74 -4.72
CA TYR A 67 7.36 5.15 -6.10
C TYR A 67 5.98 5.79 -6.34
N ALA A 68 5.84 6.47 -7.48
CA ALA A 68 4.62 7.21 -7.85
C ALA A 68 4.23 8.25 -6.81
N GLY A 69 5.22 8.82 -6.13
CA GLY A 69 5.05 9.72 -5.00
C GLY A 69 5.11 8.98 -3.68
N THR A 70 6.02 9.39 -2.82
CA THR A 70 6.18 8.73 -1.50
C THR A 70 4.91 8.88 -0.67
N ASN A 71 4.74 8.00 0.32
CA ASN A 71 3.60 8.10 1.23
C ASN A 71 3.63 9.40 2.05
N GLU A 72 4.81 9.96 2.31
CA GLU A 72 4.93 11.28 2.94
C GLU A 72 4.33 12.37 2.06
N ILE A 73 4.57 12.31 0.75
CA ILE A 73 3.97 13.25 -0.21
C ILE A 73 2.45 13.03 -0.32
N MET A 74 2.00 11.77 -0.24
CA MET A 74 0.57 11.47 -0.24
C MET A 74 -0.12 12.12 0.96
N LYS A 75 0.50 12.06 2.14
CA LYS A 75 -0.01 12.73 3.35
C LYS A 75 -0.07 14.24 3.18
N GLU A 76 0.92 14.84 2.53
CA GLU A 76 0.92 16.27 2.25
C GLU A 76 -0.23 16.66 1.32
N ILE A 77 -0.46 15.90 0.26
CA ILE A 77 -1.58 16.12 -0.66
C ILE A 77 -2.90 16.07 0.10
N ILE A 78 -3.08 15.09 0.99
CA ILE A 78 -4.28 14.96 1.80
C ILE A 78 -4.45 16.18 2.70
N SER A 79 -3.38 16.62 3.36
CA SER A 79 -3.46 17.74 4.29
C SER A 79 -3.84 19.05 3.60
N ARG A 80 -3.40 19.25 2.37
CA ARG A 80 -3.74 20.45 1.59
C ARG A 80 -5.22 20.52 1.23
N SER A 81 -5.93 19.39 1.27
CA SER A 81 -7.37 19.35 0.97
C SER A 81 -8.25 19.64 2.17
N LEU A 82 -7.67 19.71 3.36
CA LEU A 82 -8.42 19.92 4.61
C LEU A 82 -8.63 21.44 4.94
#